data_9f47e5a2bec17f621a2bb272a0bc64e4
#
_entry.id   9f47e5a2bec17f621a2bb272a0bc64e4
#
_cell.length_a   1.000
_cell.length_b   1.000
_cell.length_c   1.000
_cell.angle_alpha   90.00
_cell.angle_beta   90.00
_cell.angle_gamma   90.00
#
_symmetry.space_group_name_H-M   'P 1'
#
loop_
_entity.id
_entity.type
_entity.pdbx_description
1 polymer ?
#
loop_
_entity_poly.entity_id
_entity_poly.type
_entity_poly.pdbx_seq_one_letter_code
_entity_poly.pdbx_strand_id
1 'polypeptide(L)'
;MVLSPLIIAAMLLALDVGNTNLTCALVRDGALGAARRAQTRAAASADELELLLDGLLGLDGAGLADVDEIVVASVVPALSVTLAEVARARGISLLSADVEGVPLPVRTERPQEVGADRLCNALAAARLHGTPAIVVDFGTATNFDVVSADGAYVGGALAPGLELGLEALAARTAKLPRVELARPARAIGRNTVAAMQSGAVIGYVGLVRELVAAISAELAEDGGNRPHVILTGGLSAEPWAAEIPGVDVIDPLLTLRGLLILHAETTARAAR
;
A
#
# COMPACT_ATOMS: atom_id res chain seq x y z
N MET A 1 25.61 -30.35 29.24
CA MET A 1 24.89 -30.11 27.95
C MET A 1 23.95 -28.96 28.24
N VAL A 2 24.43 -27.73 28.00
CA VAL A 2 23.68 -26.51 28.27
C VAL A 2 22.76 -26.32 27.06
N LEU A 3 21.44 -26.42 27.27
CA LEU A 3 20.42 -26.05 26.29
C LEU A 3 20.59 -24.55 26.03
N SER A 4 21.00 -24.20 24.82
CA SER A 4 20.90 -22.81 24.35
C SER A 4 19.47 -22.33 24.54
N PRO A 5 19.25 -21.09 25.08
CA PRO A 5 17.92 -20.55 25.15
C PRO A 5 17.37 -20.47 23.70
N LEU A 6 16.17 -21.02 23.48
CA LEU A 6 15.40 -20.71 22.29
C LEU A 6 15.32 -19.18 22.24
N ILE A 7 15.98 -18.59 21.25
CA ILE A 7 15.69 -17.21 20.86
C ILE A 7 14.30 -17.30 20.25
N ILE A 8 13.28 -16.99 21.05
CA ILE A 8 11.94 -16.77 20.54
C ILE A 8 12.11 -15.57 19.59
N ALA A 9 11.97 -15.83 18.30
CA ALA A 9 12.04 -14.75 17.32
C ALA A 9 10.93 -13.74 17.69
N ALA A 10 11.31 -12.46 17.85
CA ALA A 10 10.37 -11.40 18.19
C ALA A 10 9.20 -11.40 17.20
N MET A 11 7.96 -11.34 17.71
CA MET A 11 6.78 -11.31 16.86
C MET A 11 6.56 -9.90 16.36
N LEU A 12 6.67 -9.71 15.04
CA LEU A 12 6.52 -8.42 14.38
C LEU A 12 5.14 -8.32 13.74
N LEU A 13 4.48 -7.17 13.94
CA LEU A 13 3.26 -6.78 13.24
C LEU A 13 3.59 -5.72 12.19
N ALA A 14 3.35 -6.03 10.92
CA ALA A 14 3.37 -5.04 9.84
C ALA A 14 1.97 -4.43 9.68
N LEU A 15 1.88 -3.10 9.67
CA LEU A 15 0.61 -2.36 9.70
C LEU A 15 0.63 -1.21 8.69
N ASP A 16 -0.32 -1.22 7.75
CA ASP A 16 -0.60 -0.14 6.81
C ASP A 16 -1.92 0.54 7.19
N VAL A 17 -1.86 1.83 7.52
CA VAL A 17 -3.01 2.64 7.96
C VAL A 17 -3.34 3.68 6.89
N GLY A 18 -4.18 3.26 5.94
CA GLY A 18 -4.73 4.14 4.91
C GLY A 18 -5.97 4.91 5.39
N ASN A 19 -6.42 5.90 4.60
CA ASN A 19 -7.59 6.72 4.93
C ASN A 19 -8.91 5.93 4.99
N THR A 20 -9.04 4.88 4.20
CA THR A 20 -10.27 4.06 4.12
C THR A 20 -10.14 2.73 4.85
N ASN A 21 -8.97 2.10 4.75
CA ASN A 21 -8.74 0.78 5.32
C ASN A 21 -7.40 0.73 6.05
N LEU A 22 -7.39 -0.08 7.09
CA LEU A 22 -6.22 -0.54 7.80
C LEU A 22 -5.96 -1.99 7.36
N THR A 23 -4.72 -2.30 7.00
CA THR A 23 -4.29 -3.65 6.62
C THR A 23 -3.12 -4.06 7.50
N CYS A 24 -3.17 -5.26 8.07
CA CYS A 24 -2.08 -5.77 8.91
C CYS A 24 -1.76 -7.23 8.59
N ALA A 25 -0.53 -7.64 8.91
CA ALA A 25 -0.11 -9.02 8.89
C ALA A 25 0.94 -9.28 9.97
N LEU A 26 0.82 -10.43 10.63
CA LEU A 26 1.90 -10.94 11.48
C LEU A 26 3.06 -11.41 10.61
N VAL A 27 4.26 -11.14 11.09
CA VAL A 27 5.50 -11.65 10.49
C VAL A 27 6.05 -12.75 11.40
N ARG A 28 6.23 -13.93 10.83
CA ARG A 28 6.81 -15.09 11.50
C ARG A 28 7.95 -15.61 10.64
N ASP A 29 9.10 -15.82 11.26
CA ASP A 29 10.32 -16.30 10.57
C ASP A 29 10.69 -15.48 9.31
N GLY A 30 10.47 -14.16 9.38
CA GLY A 30 10.75 -13.22 8.28
C GLY A 30 9.73 -13.26 7.13
N ALA A 31 8.63 -13.99 7.24
CA ALA A 31 7.59 -14.08 6.22
C ALA A 31 6.27 -13.43 6.70
N LEU A 32 5.58 -12.74 5.79
CA LEU A 32 4.22 -12.23 6.03
C LEU A 32 3.24 -13.38 6.14
N GLY A 33 2.45 -13.39 7.21
CA GLY A 33 1.27 -14.24 7.37
C GLY A 33 0.08 -13.76 6.53
N ALA A 34 -1.11 -14.21 6.89
CA ALA A 34 -2.34 -13.77 6.24
C ALA A 34 -2.56 -12.27 6.47
N ALA A 35 -2.84 -11.54 5.40
CA ALA A 35 -3.23 -10.13 5.54
C ALA A 35 -4.66 -10.02 6.07
N ARG A 36 -4.84 -9.19 7.09
CA ARG A 36 -6.14 -8.85 7.69
C ARG A 36 -6.47 -7.40 7.41
N ARG A 37 -7.72 -7.12 7.16
CA ARG A 37 -8.18 -5.79 6.77
C ARG A 37 -9.40 -5.37 7.57
N ALA A 38 -9.43 -4.11 7.98
CA ALA A 38 -10.58 -3.47 8.59
C ALA A 38 -10.77 -2.06 8.03
N GLN A 39 -11.93 -1.47 8.25
CA GLN A 39 -12.16 -0.07 7.91
C GLN A 39 -11.38 0.84 8.88
N THR A 40 -10.77 1.87 8.34
CA THR A 40 -10.12 2.91 9.12
C THR A 40 -11.16 3.78 9.84
N ARG A 41 -11.02 3.90 11.14
CA ARG A 41 -11.80 4.83 11.98
C ARG A 41 -10.83 5.87 12.52
N ALA A 42 -10.70 7.01 11.83
CA ALA A 42 -9.72 8.04 12.17
C ALA A 42 -9.87 8.61 13.60
N ALA A 43 -11.07 8.52 14.18
CA ALA A 43 -11.37 8.99 15.55
C ALA A 43 -11.43 7.84 16.57
N ALA A 44 -10.88 6.66 16.25
CA ALA A 44 -10.87 5.55 17.21
C ALA A 44 -10.01 5.91 18.43
N SER A 45 -10.52 5.59 19.62
CA SER A 45 -9.76 5.66 20.88
C SER A 45 -8.68 4.57 20.92
N ALA A 46 -7.75 4.68 21.88
CA ALA A 46 -6.73 3.67 22.09
C ALA A 46 -7.34 2.28 22.35
N ASP A 47 -8.37 2.22 23.19
CA ASP A 47 -9.05 0.96 23.52
C ASP A 47 -9.74 0.36 22.29
N GLU A 48 -10.40 1.19 21.44
CA GLU A 48 -11.03 0.71 20.20
C GLU A 48 -10.00 0.20 19.19
N LEU A 49 -8.88 0.88 19.04
CA LEU A 49 -7.79 0.44 18.15
C LEU A 49 -7.15 -0.85 18.65
N GLU A 50 -6.92 -0.95 19.96
CA GLU A 50 -6.39 -2.15 20.60
C GLU A 50 -7.30 -3.35 20.39
N LEU A 51 -8.61 -3.21 20.69
CA LEU A 51 -9.60 -4.27 20.46
C LEU A 51 -9.69 -4.69 19.00
N LEU A 52 -9.58 -3.73 18.07
CA LEU A 52 -9.55 -4.03 16.63
C LEU A 52 -8.33 -4.86 16.26
N LEU A 53 -7.13 -4.43 16.66
CA LEU A 53 -5.89 -5.13 16.34
C LEU A 53 -5.88 -6.53 16.98
N ASP A 54 -6.23 -6.64 18.25
CA ASP A 54 -6.30 -7.92 18.97
C ASP A 54 -7.31 -8.88 18.30
N GLY A 55 -8.47 -8.37 17.91
CA GLY A 55 -9.48 -9.15 17.18
C GLY A 55 -9.00 -9.63 15.80
N LEU A 56 -8.27 -8.79 15.04
CA LEU A 56 -7.70 -9.18 13.75
C LEU A 56 -6.62 -10.26 13.92
N LEU A 57 -5.76 -10.11 14.91
CA LEU A 57 -4.71 -11.07 15.24
C LEU A 57 -5.29 -12.39 15.75
N GLY A 58 -6.41 -12.34 16.49
CA GLY A 58 -7.15 -13.50 16.95
C GLY A 58 -7.62 -14.43 15.84
N LEU A 59 -7.86 -13.91 14.63
CA LEU A 59 -8.16 -14.73 13.44
C LEU A 59 -6.99 -15.61 13.01
N ASP A 60 -5.77 -15.29 13.45
CA ASP A 60 -4.54 -16.05 13.17
C ASP A 60 -4.01 -16.78 14.40
N GLY A 61 -4.83 -16.87 15.46
CA GLY A 61 -4.51 -17.55 16.71
C GLY A 61 -3.45 -16.83 17.56
N ALA A 62 -3.33 -15.50 17.43
CA ALA A 62 -2.44 -14.65 18.21
C ALA A 62 -3.23 -13.49 18.83
N GLY A 63 -2.59 -12.76 19.74
CA GLY A 63 -3.13 -11.52 20.31
C GLY A 63 -2.11 -10.39 20.26
N LEU A 64 -2.55 -9.18 20.55
CA LEU A 64 -1.64 -8.05 20.62
C LEU A 64 -0.60 -8.21 21.76
N ALA A 65 -0.91 -9.01 22.77
CA ALA A 65 0.02 -9.36 23.84
C ALA A 65 1.20 -10.23 23.38
N ASP A 66 1.11 -10.88 22.23
CA ASP A 66 2.18 -11.69 21.65
C ASP A 66 3.11 -10.86 20.76
N VAL A 67 2.76 -9.59 20.47
CA VAL A 67 3.52 -8.71 19.56
C VAL A 67 4.60 -7.98 20.33
N ASP A 68 5.84 -8.12 19.90
CA ASP A 68 7.00 -7.41 20.46
C ASP A 68 7.29 -6.10 19.74
N GLU A 69 7.04 -6.06 18.43
CA GLU A 69 7.34 -4.92 17.57
C GLU A 69 6.22 -4.65 16.55
N ILE A 70 6.00 -3.39 16.28
CA ILE A 70 5.11 -2.92 15.20
C ILE A 70 5.93 -2.09 14.23
N VAL A 71 5.86 -2.41 12.93
CA VAL A 71 6.32 -1.54 11.84
C VAL A 71 5.11 -1.01 11.10
N VAL A 72 5.00 0.32 10.97
CA VAL A 72 3.79 0.97 10.46
C VAL A 72 4.07 1.99 9.36
N ALA A 73 3.26 1.94 8.29
CA ALA A 73 3.03 3.06 7.39
C ALA A 73 1.66 3.66 7.72
N SER A 74 1.59 4.94 8.00
CA SER A 74 0.33 5.61 8.33
C SER A 74 0.22 6.94 7.62
N VAL A 75 -0.92 7.15 6.96
CA VAL A 75 -1.31 8.44 6.37
C VAL A 75 -2.49 9.07 7.12
N VAL A 76 -2.77 8.61 8.35
CA VAL A 76 -3.82 9.11 9.24
C VAL A 76 -3.20 9.60 10.55
N PRO A 77 -2.85 10.90 10.67
CA PRO A 77 -2.10 11.42 11.81
C PRO A 77 -2.74 11.13 13.17
N ALA A 78 -4.07 11.21 13.28
CA ALA A 78 -4.78 10.92 14.52
C ALA A 78 -4.55 9.47 14.97
N LEU A 79 -4.65 8.51 14.06
CA LEU A 79 -4.40 7.10 14.39
C LEU A 79 -2.93 6.79 14.64
N SER A 80 -2.00 7.54 14.05
CA SER A 80 -0.57 7.39 14.37
C SER A 80 -0.31 7.72 15.84
N VAL A 81 -0.94 8.78 16.36
CA VAL A 81 -0.86 9.14 17.79
C VAL A 81 -1.50 8.05 18.66
N THR A 82 -2.71 7.63 18.32
CA THR A 82 -3.43 6.57 19.05
C THR A 82 -2.64 5.26 19.07
N LEU A 83 -2.03 4.87 17.93
CA LEU A 83 -1.20 3.66 17.84
C LEU A 83 0.04 3.75 18.73
N ALA A 84 0.68 4.93 18.78
CA ALA A 84 1.82 5.15 19.67
C ALA A 84 1.43 5.05 21.16
N GLU A 85 0.21 5.46 21.53
CA GLU A 85 -0.32 5.29 22.88
C GLU A 85 -0.54 3.81 23.21
N VAL A 86 -1.15 3.05 22.31
CA VAL A 86 -1.35 1.59 22.45
C VAL A 86 -0.02 0.87 22.58
N ALA A 87 0.93 1.13 21.67
CA ALA A 87 2.24 0.51 21.68
C ALA A 87 2.98 0.77 23.01
N ARG A 88 3.00 2.02 23.46
CA ARG A 88 3.61 2.41 24.74
C ARG A 88 2.96 1.72 25.94
N ALA A 89 1.63 1.67 25.99
CA ALA A 89 0.88 1.05 27.08
C ALA A 89 1.14 -0.45 27.17
N ARG A 90 1.41 -1.09 26.03
CA ARG A 90 1.71 -2.53 25.94
C ARG A 90 3.20 -2.88 25.97
N GLY A 91 4.10 -1.86 25.98
CA GLY A 91 5.54 -2.08 25.92
C GLY A 91 6.03 -2.60 24.57
N ILE A 92 5.25 -2.37 23.50
CA ILE A 92 5.57 -2.79 22.14
C ILE A 92 6.47 -1.73 21.49
N SER A 93 7.57 -2.15 20.85
CA SER A 93 8.42 -1.26 20.06
C SER A 93 7.67 -0.81 18.79
N LEU A 94 7.76 0.49 18.43
CA LEU A 94 7.07 1.05 17.27
C LEU A 94 8.09 1.68 16.32
N LEU A 95 8.16 1.16 15.10
CA LEU A 95 8.91 1.74 13.97
C LEU A 95 7.92 2.31 12.95
N SER A 96 7.93 3.63 12.78
CA SER A 96 7.12 4.30 11.77
C SER A 96 7.93 4.54 10.50
N ALA A 97 7.31 4.25 9.35
CA ALA A 97 7.87 4.61 8.06
C ALA A 97 7.74 6.13 7.84
N ASP A 98 8.84 6.77 7.54
CA ASP A 98 8.91 8.19 7.17
C ASP A 98 10.06 8.44 6.18
N VAL A 99 10.16 9.65 5.70
CA VAL A 99 11.17 10.04 4.71
C VAL A 99 12.61 9.98 5.25
N GLU A 100 12.80 10.12 6.55
CA GLU A 100 14.12 10.12 7.19
C GLU A 100 14.59 8.68 7.50
N GLY A 101 13.65 7.82 7.88
CA GLY A 101 13.92 6.43 8.24
C GLY A 101 13.97 5.46 7.06
N VAL A 102 13.26 5.76 5.94
CA VAL A 102 13.23 4.85 4.80
C VAL A 102 14.61 4.75 4.13
N PRO A 103 15.14 3.53 3.89
CA PRO A 103 16.46 3.33 3.29
C PRO A 103 16.43 3.48 1.74
N LEU A 104 15.84 4.56 1.27
CA LEU A 104 15.65 4.91 -0.12
C LEU A 104 15.88 6.42 -0.30
N PRO A 105 16.71 6.91 -1.23
CA PRO A 105 16.81 8.34 -1.50
C PRO A 105 15.48 8.89 -2.01
N VAL A 106 15.01 10.01 -1.42
CA VAL A 106 13.79 10.70 -1.84
C VAL A 106 14.17 12.02 -2.48
N ARG A 107 13.88 12.17 -3.79
CA ARG A 107 14.27 13.34 -4.60
C ARG A 107 13.03 14.05 -5.15
N THR A 108 12.15 14.46 -4.26
CA THR A 108 11.01 15.31 -4.59
C THR A 108 11.25 16.72 -4.09
N GLU A 109 10.49 17.69 -4.59
CA GLU A 109 10.60 19.10 -4.12
C GLU A 109 10.27 19.23 -2.62
N ARG A 110 9.36 18.35 -2.13
CA ARG A 110 8.89 18.34 -0.74
C ARG A 110 8.85 16.92 -0.21
N PRO A 111 9.98 16.35 0.20
CA PRO A 111 10.06 14.95 0.65
C PRO A 111 9.10 14.61 1.79
N GLN A 112 8.84 15.56 2.70
CA GLN A 112 7.97 15.37 3.87
C GLN A 112 6.47 15.26 3.52
N GLU A 113 6.07 15.63 2.29
CA GLU A 113 4.69 15.47 1.82
C GLU A 113 4.43 14.06 1.24
N VAL A 114 5.46 13.23 1.07
CA VAL A 114 5.31 11.88 0.54
C VAL A 114 4.74 10.96 1.62
N GLY A 115 3.61 10.32 1.31
CA GLY A 115 2.97 9.38 2.22
C GLY A 115 3.86 8.17 2.54
N ALA A 116 3.77 7.68 3.75
CA ALA A 116 4.56 6.54 4.24
C ALA A 116 4.30 5.26 3.43
N ASP A 117 3.06 5.03 3.01
CA ASP A 117 2.63 3.94 2.12
C ASP A 117 3.38 3.99 0.77
N ARG A 118 3.49 5.18 0.17
CA ARG A 118 4.19 5.40 -1.10
C ARG A 118 5.70 5.12 -0.98
N LEU A 119 6.30 5.52 0.13
CA LEU A 119 7.72 5.24 0.42
C LEU A 119 7.96 3.73 0.58
N CYS A 120 7.05 3.02 1.28
CA CYS A 120 7.11 1.57 1.43
C CYS A 120 6.92 0.85 0.09
N ASN A 121 5.98 1.30 -0.74
CA ASN A 121 5.77 0.77 -2.08
C ASN A 121 7.02 0.93 -2.95
N ALA A 122 7.62 2.11 -2.96
CA ALA A 122 8.85 2.40 -3.70
C ALA A 122 10.04 1.56 -3.22
N LEU A 123 10.19 1.43 -1.89
CA LEU A 123 11.23 0.59 -1.29
C LEU A 123 11.08 -0.88 -1.71
N ALA A 124 9.86 -1.43 -1.60
CA ALA A 124 9.57 -2.80 -2.02
C ALA A 124 9.83 -3.01 -3.51
N ALA A 125 9.36 -2.10 -4.36
CA ALA A 125 9.59 -2.16 -5.79
C ALA A 125 11.09 -2.21 -6.11
N ALA A 126 11.88 -1.30 -5.54
CA ALA A 126 13.32 -1.23 -5.76
C ALA A 126 14.06 -2.49 -5.29
N ARG A 127 13.66 -3.08 -4.15
CA ARG A 127 14.37 -4.23 -3.55
C ARG A 127 13.96 -5.58 -4.12
N LEU A 128 12.68 -5.74 -4.49
CA LEU A 128 12.12 -7.02 -4.91
C LEU A 128 12.07 -7.18 -6.43
N HIS A 129 11.91 -6.07 -7.16
CA HIS A 129 11.66 -6.11 -8.61
C HIS A 129 12.74 -5.40 -9.43
N GLY A 130 13.54 -4.55 -8.78
CA GLY A 130 14.61 -3.79 -9.44
C GLY A 130 14.18 -2.39 -9.89
N THR A 131 15.11 -1.67 -10.52
CA THR A 131 14.95 -0.27 -10.94
C THR A 131 15.36 -0.07 -12.40
N PRO A 132 14.76 0.89 -13.13
CA PRO A 132 13.68 1.77 -12.67
C PRO A 132 12.36 1.04 -12.47
N ALA A 133 11.43 1.60 -11.64
CA ALA A 133 10.15 0.98 -11.37
C ALA A 133 9.01 2.00 -11.31
N ILE A 134 7.82 1.57 -11.68
CA ILE A 134 6.56 2.30 -11.51
C ILE A 134 5.62 1.41 -10.70
N VAL A 135 5.22 1.87 -9.52
CA VAL A 135 4.17 1.21 -8.73
C VAL A 135 2.85 1.91 -9.00
N VAL A 136 1.83 1.15 -9.37
CA VAL A 136 0.46 1.63 -9.50
C VAL A 136 -0.34 1.06 -8.35
N ASP A 137 -0.70 1.90 -7.40
CA ASP A 137 -1.46 1.51 -6.21
C ASP A 137 -2.94 1.89 -6.37
N PHE A 138 -3.80 0.89 -6.40
CA PHE A 138 -5.24 1.02 -6.53
C PHE A 138 -5.92 1.13 -5.16
N GLY A 139 -5.82 2.30 -4.57
CA GLY A 139 -6.44 2.68 -3.31
C GLY A 139 -7.64 3.62 -3.49
N THR A 140 -7.93 4.43 -2.47
CA THR A 140 -8.90 5.53 -2.51
C THR A 140 -8.53 6.55 -3.59
N ALA A 141 -7.25 6.87 -3.70
CA ALA A 141 -6.65 7.44 -4.90
C ALA A 141 -5.91 6.35 -5.68
N THR A 142 -5.62 6.58 -6.95
CA THR A 142 -4.66 5.77 -7.70
C THR A 142 -3.34 6.50 -7.71
N ASN A 143 -2.36 5.93 -7.04
CA ASN A 143 -1.03 6.48 -6.97
C ASN A 143 -0.13 5.82 -8.01
N PHE A 144 0.73 6.62 -8.62
CA PHE A 144 1.83 6.15 -9.46
C PHE A 144 3.12 6.58 -8.77
N ASP A 145 3.84 5.64 -8.19
CA ASP A 145 5.08 5.88 -7.47
C ASP A 145 6.26 5.48 -8.34
N VAL A 146 7.17 6.42 -8.57
CA VAL A 146 8.26 6.26 -9.53
C VAL A 146 9.59 6.14 -8.81
N VAL A 147 10.32 5.08 -9.14
CA VAL A 147 11.69 4.86 -8.70
C VAL A 147 12.61 4.96 -9.93
N SER A 148 13.59 5.83 -9.85
CA SER A 148 14.60 6.04 -10.93
C SER A 148 15.56 4.86 -11.07
N ALA A 149 16.32 4.84 -12.14
CA ALA A 149 17.30 3.77 -12.43
C ALA A 149 18.38 3.61 -11.34
N ASP A 150 18.74 4.70 -10.67
CA ASP A 150 19.71 4.70 -9.55
C ASP A 150 19.06 4.44 -8.18
N GLY A 151 17.76 4.09 -8.16
CA GLY A 151 17.05 3.63 -6.98
C GLY A 151 16.48 4.73 -6.08
N ALA A 152 16.31 5.96 -6.58
CA ALA A 152 15.68 7.04 -5.82
C ALA A 152 14.18 7.11 -6.11
N TYR A 153 13.37 7.40 -5.10
CA TYR A 153 12.00 7.85 -5.28
C TYR A 153 12.00 9.28 -5.86
N VAL A 154 11.41 9.44 -7.03
CA VAL A 154 11.45 10.73 -7.76
C VAL A 154 10.09 11.41 -7.88
N GLY A 155 9.05 10.85 -7.28
CA GLY A 155 7.69 11.39 -7.34
C GLY A 155 6.73 10.47 -8.06
N GLY A 156 5.81 11.03 -8.83
CA GLY A 156 4.83 10.26 -9.58
C GLY A 156 3.57 11.03 -9.90
N ALA A 157 2.46 10.30 -10.10
CA ALA A 157 1.16 10.88 -10.40
C ALA A 157 0.09 10.43 -9.40
N LEU A 158 -0.95 11.22 -9.26
CA LEU A 158 -2.13 10.92 -8.45
C LEU A 158 -3.38 11.10 -9.31
N ALA A 159 -4.24 10.09 -9.31
CA ALA A 159 -5.54 10.14 -9.97
C ALA A 159 -6.65 9.74 -8.98
N PRO A 160 -7.91 10.12 -9.22
CA PRO A 160 -9.02 9.60 -8.43
C PRO A 160 -9.08 8.07 -8.53
N GLY A 161 -9.29 7.39 -7.41
CA GLY A 161 -9.53 5.94 -7.42
C GLY A 161 -10.82 5.60 -8.17
N LEU A 162 -10.88 4.39 -8.73
CA LEU A 162 -12.00 3.94 -9.55
C LEU A 162 -13.34 3.96 -8.79
N GLU A 163 -13.35 3.42 -7.57
CA GLU A 163 -14.53 3.41 -6.72
C GLU A 163 -14.96 4.83 -6.33
N LEU A 164 -14.00 5.69 -5.96
CA LEU A 164 -14.25 7.09 -5.65
C LEU A 164 -14.88 7.83 -6.84
N GLY A 165 -14.43 7.55 -8.07
CA GLY A 165 -15.00 8.12 -9.29
C GLY A 165 -16.46 7.70 -9.51
N LEU A 166 -16.77 6.41 -9.32
CA LEU A 166 -18.13 5.89 -9.41
C LEU A 166 -19.06 6.45 -8.32
N GLU A 167 -18.58 6.53 -7.10
CA GLU A 167 -19.32 7.12 -5.97
C GLU A 167 -19.60 8.60 -6.22
N ALA A 168 -18.63 9.35 -6.73
CA ALA A 168 -18.80 10.76 -7.07
C ALA A 168 -19.86 10.97 -8.17
N LEU A 169 -19.91 10.12 -9.19
CA LEU A 169 -20.96 10.16 -10.21
C LEU A 169 -22.34 9.93 -9.61
N ALA A 170 -22.51 8.92 -8.76
CA ALA A 170 -23.78 8.64 -8.09
C ALA A 170 -24.20 9.77 -7.13
N ALA A 171 -23.25 10.33 -6.36
CA ALA A 171 -23.52 11.37 -5.38
C ALA A 171 -23.80 12.76 -5.99
N ARG A 172 -23.19 13.07 -7.15
CA ARG A 172 -23.26 14.40 -7.77
C ARG A 172 -24.29 14.51 -8.89
N THR A 173 -25.01 13.44 -9.21
CA THR A 173 -26.02 13.42 -10.27
C THR A 173 -27.38 12.95 -9.75
N ALA A 174 -28.47 13.51 -10.31
CA ALA A 174 -29.83 13.21 -9.85
C ALA A 174 -30.35 11.83 -10.34
N LYS A 175 -29.74 11.23 -11.36
CA LYS A 175 -30.30 10.06 -12.04
C LYS A 175 -29.33 8.86 -12.15
N LEU A 176 -28.06 9.04 -11.82
CA LEU A 176 -27.11 7.92 -11.90
C LEU A 176 -27.18 7.09 -10.63
N PRO A 177 -27.42 5.78 -10.74
CA PRO A 177 -27.46 4.90 -9.57
C PRO A 177 -26.04 4.58 -9.07
N ARG A 178 -25.94 4.06 -7.85
CA ARG A 178 -24.74 3.33 -7.44
C ARG A 178 -24.66 2.04 -8.25
N VAL A 179 -23.48 1.75 -8.81
CA VAL A 179 -23.25 0.55 -9.62
C VAL A 179 -22.10 -0.22 -9.03
N GLU A 180 -22.22 -1.54 -9.06
CA GLU A 180 -21.11 -2.44 -8.72
C GLU A 180 -20.05 -2.40 -9.82
N LEU A 181 -18.79 -2.47 -9.42
CA LEU A 181 -17.68 -2.54 -10.34
C LEU A 181 -17.69 -3.90 -11.03
N ALA A 182 -17.96 -3.90 -12.33
CA ALA A 182 -17.94 -5.09 -13.15
C ALA A 182 -17.43 -4.74 -14.55
N ARG A 183 -16.66 -5.67 -15.14
CA ARG A 183 -16.19 -5.51 -16.51
C ARG A 183 -17.37 -5.57 -17.47
N PRO A 184 -17.59 -4.56 -18.32
CA PRO A 184 -18.67 -4.58 -19.29
C PRO A 184 -18.35 -5.56 -20.44
N ALA A 185 -19.36 -6.26 -20.92
CA ALA A 185 -19.24 -7.13 -22.08
C ALA A 185 -18.93 -6.38 -23.39
N ARG A 186 -19.27 -5.08 -23.46
CA ARG A 186 -19.10 -4.21 -24.63
C ARG A 186 -18.77 -2.79 -24.19
N ALA A 187 -17.97 -2.09 -24.98
CA ALA A 187 -17.67 -0.67 -24.75
C ALA A 187 -18.90 0.23 -24.87
N ILE A 188 -19.84 -0.09 -25.77
CA ILE A 188 -21.09 0.63 -25.89
C ILE A 188 -22.11 0.02 -24.93
N GLY A 189 -22.32 0.67 -23.77
CA GLY A 189 -23.39 0.32 -22.83
C GLY A 189 -24.76 0.69 -23.38
N ARG A 190 -25.71 -0.24 -23.34
CA ARG A 190 -27.08 -0.02 -23.85
C ARG A 190 -28.07 0.39 -22.77
N ASN A 191 -27.61 0.58 -21.54
CA ASN A 191 -28.33 1.14 -20.41
C ASN A 191 -27.35 1.92 -19.52
N THR A 192 -27.86 2.70 -18.57
CA THR A 192 -27.05 3.56 -17.70
C THR A 192 -25.99 2.78 -16.92
N VAL A 193 -26.34 1.64 -16.33
CA VAL A 193 -25.42 0.80 -15.55
C VAL A 193 -24.26 0.33 -16.42
N ALA A 194 -24.57 -0.28 -17.58
CA ALA A 194 -23.55 -0.76 -18.51
C ALA A 194 -22.67 0.36 -19.07
N ALA A 195 -23.25 1.55 -19.29
CA ALA A 195 -22.49 2.72 -19.74
C ALA A 195 -21.53 3.22 -18.64
N MET A 196 -21.99 3.28 -17.39
CA MET A 196 -21.14 3.65 -16.23
C MET A 196 -20.01 2.63 -16.02
N GLN A 197 -20.30 1.33 -16.06
CA GLN A 197 -19.28 0.27 -15.95
C GLN A 197 -18.27 0.34 -17.09
N SER A 198 -18.71 0.63 -18.31
CA SER A 198 -17.82 0.80 -19.47
C SER A 198 -16.86 1.98 -19.28
N GLY A 199 -17.39 3.15 -18.92
CA GLY A 199 -16.59 4.33 -18.65
C GLY A 199 -15.62 4.10 -17.49
N ALA A 200 -16.08 3.47 -16.41
CA ALA A 200 -15.27 3.15 -15.26
C ALA A 200 -14.13 2.18 -15.62
N VAL A 201 -14.41 0.96 -16.05
CA VAL A 201 -13.38 -0.06 -16.24
C VAL A 201 -12.48 0.22 -17.44
N ILE A 202 -13.08 0.44 -18.62
CA ILE A 202 -12.30 0.66 -19.85
C ILE A 202 -11.57 2.01 -19.80
N GLY A 203 -12.23 3.05 -19.30
CA GLY A 203 -11.63 4.38 -19.13
C GLY A 203 -10.48 4.35 -18.14
N TYR A 204 -10.63 3.61 -17.05
CA TYR A 204 -9.60 3.49 -16.01
C TYR A 204 -8.37 2.69 -16.49
N VAL A 205 -8.57 1.57 -17.20
CA VAL A 205 -7.47 0.87 -17.88
C VAL A 205 -6.74 1.80 -18.84
N GLY A 206 -7.47 2.64 -19.57
CA GLY A 206 -6.89 3.66 -20.47
C GLY A 206 -6.07 4.71 -19.71
N LEU A 207 -6.57 5.20 -18.56
CA LEU A 207 -5.87 6.14 -17.70
C LEU A 207 -4.54 5.55 -17.20
N VAL A 208 -4.59 4.34 -16.66
CA VAL A 208 -3.38 3.68 -16.13
C VAL A 208 -2.36 3.46 -17.25
N ARG A 209 -2.82 2.91 -18.38
CA ARG A 209 -1.95 2.69 -19.54
C ARG A 209 -1.26 3.97 -20.00
N GLU A 210 -1.98 5.08 -20.10
CA GLU A 210 -1.43 6.34 -20.60
C GLU A 210 -0.43 6.95 -19.63
N LEU A 211 -0.74 6.95 -18.32
CA LEU A 211 0.20 7.46 -17.31
C LEU A 211 1.45 6.60 -17.21
N VAL A 212 1.33 5.28 -17.26
CA VAL A 212 2.50 4.38 -17.29
C VAL A 212 3.35 4.65 -18.54
N ALA A 213 2.73 4.86 -19.71
CA ALA A 213 3.46 5.15 -20.94
C ALA A 213 4.19 6.50 -20.87
N ALA A 214 3.52 7.55 -20.39
CA ALA A 214 4.12 8.88 -20.23
C ALA A 214 5.29 8.87 -19.25
N ILE A 215 5.11 8.27 -18.05
CA ILE A 215 6.18 8.15 -17.04
C ILE A 215 7.35 7.31 -17.57
N SER A 216 7.06 6.22 -18.31
CA SER A 216 8.11 5.40 -18.91
C SER A 216 8.93 6.14 -19.95
N ALA A 217 8.29 7.05 -20.72
CA ALA A 217 8.98 7.89 -21.69
C ALA A 217 9.93 8.88 -20.99
N GLU A 218 9.49 9.54 -19.91
CA GLU A 218 10.34 10.44 -19.11
C GLU A 218 11.54 9.69 -18.50
N LEU A 219 11.32 8.51 -17.92
CA LEU A 219 12.42 7.69 -17.37
C LEU A 219 13.43 7.25 -18.45
N ALA A 220 12.98 7.04 -19.69
CA ALA A 220 13.87 6.70 -20.81
C ALA A 220 14.70 7.91 -21.28
N GLU A 221 14.15 9.13 -21.25
CA GLU A 221 14.89 10.37 -21.56
C GLU A 221 16.02 10.60 -20.54
N ASP A 222 15.81 10.22 -19.28
CA ASP A 222 16.83 10.23 -18.22
C ASP A 222 17.87 9.11 -18.34
N GLY A 223 17.84 8.33 -19.42
CA GLY A 223 18.77 7.24 -19.69
C GLY A 223 18.46 5.93 -18.97
N GLY A 224 17.27 5.79 -18.40
CA GLY A 224 16.80 4.56 -17.76
C GLY A 224 16.40 3.47 -18.78
N ASN A 225 16.46 2.21 -18.35
CA ASN A 225 15.85 1.10 -19.07
C ASN A 225 14.31 1.17 -18.92
N ARG A 226 13.61 0.27 -19.63
CA ARG A 226 12.16 0.08 -19.41
C ARG A 226 11.90 -0.18 -17.94
N PRO A 227 11.00 0.59 -17.30
CA PRO A 227 10.67 0.38 -15.88
C PRO A 227 9.92 -0.93 -15.66
N HIS A 228 10.12 -1.52 -14.48
CA HIS A 228 9.24 -2.57 -13.96
C HIS A 228 7.91 -1.94 -13.51
N VAL A 229 6.79 -2.44 -14.02
CA VAL A 229 5.46 -1.95 -13.66
C VAL A 229 4.80 -2.93 -12.70
N ILE A 230 4.56 -2.47 -11.47
CA ILE A 230 3.99 -3.26 -10.39
C ILE A 230 2.60 -2.71 -10.04
N LEU A 231 1.58 -3.56 -10.01
CA LEU A 231 0.27 -3.21 -9.49
C LEU A 231 0.14 -3.65 -8.04
N THR A 232 -0.41 -2.77 -7.21
CA THR A 232 -0.74 -3.06 -5.81
C THR A 232 -2.08 -2.44 -5.41
N GLY A 233 -2.47 -2.55 -4.15
CA GLY A 233 -3.74 -2.04 -3.65
C GLY A 233 -4.93 -2.99 -3.84
N GLY A 234 -6.07 -2.58 -3.30
CA GLY A 234 -7.25 -3.46 -3.17
C GLY A 234 -7.83 -3.97 -4.49
N LEU A 235 -7.80 -3.16 -5.54
CA LEU A 235 -8.34 -3.52 -6.86
C LEU A 235 -7.29 -4.18 -7.78
N SER A 236 -6.05 -4.33 -7.34
CA SER A 236 -5.01 -4.97 -8.15
C SER A 236 -5.29 -6.45 -8.42
N ALA A 237 -6.07 -7.12 -7.56
CA ALA A 237 -6.48 -8.50 -7.72
C ALA A 237 -7.71 -8.69 -8.64
N GLU A 238 -8.33 -7.60 -9.10
CA GLU A 238 -9.46 -7.68 -10.01
C GLU A 238 -9.03 -8.22 -11.39
N PRO A 239 -9.85 -9.08 -12.03
CA PRO A 239 -9.48 -9.71 -13.31
C PRO A 239 -9.11 -8.71 -14.41
N TRP A 240 -9.73 -7.53 -14.43
CA TRP A 240 -9.44 -6.49 -15.42
C TRP A 240 -8.07 -5.81 -15.20
N ALA A 241 -7.55 -5.84 -13.97
CA ALA A 241 -6.23 -5.27 -13.68
C ALA A 241 -5.11 -6.02 -14.42
N ALA A 242 -5.23 -7.33 -14.55
CA ALA A 242 -4.28 -8.16 -15.31
C ALA A 242 -4.30 -7.86 -16.82
N GLU A 243 -5.30 -7.13 -17.32
CA GLU A 243 -5.40 -6.77 -18.73
C GLU A 243 -4.73 -5.42 -19.06
N ILE A 244 -4.20 -4.72 -18.05
CA ILE A 244 -3.47 -3.46 -18.24
C ILE A 244 -2.15 -3.79 -18.96
N PRO A 245 -1.93 -3.25 -20.16
CA PRO A 245 -0.71 -3.56 -20.92
C PRO A 245 0.55 -3.06 -20.21
N GLY A 246 1.60 -3.85 -20.26
CA GLY A 246 2.90 -3.46 -19.74
C GLY A 246 3.12 -3.74 -18.26
N VAL A 247 2.15 -4.30 -17.57
CA VAL A 247 2.29 -4.76 -16.18
C VAL A 247 3.18 -5.99 -16.12
N ASP A 248 4.17 -5.96 -15.24
CA ASP A 248 5.12 -7.07 -15.02
C ASP A 248 4.71 -7.91 -13.81
N VAL A 249 4.19 -7.28 -12.76
CA VAL A 249 3.89 -7.92 -11.48
C VAL A 249 2.58 -7.38 -10.89
N ILE A 250 1.82 -8.27 -10.25
CA ILE A 250 0.70 -7.90 -9.37
C ILE A 250 1.05 -8.39 -7.97
N ASP A 251 1.25 -7.45 -7.04
CA ASP A 251 1.55 -7.75 -5.64
C ASP A 251 0.62 -6.95 -4.71
N PRO A 252 -0.51 -7.52 -4.30
CA PRO A 252 -1.48 -6.84 -3.43
C PRO A 252 -0.93 -6.50 -2.03
N LEU A 253 0.21 -7.07 -1.63
CA LEU A 253 0.83 -6.87 -0.31
C LEU A 253 2.12 -6.04 -0.38
N LEU A 254 2.36 -5.32 -1.47
CA LEU A 254 3.62 -4.61 -1.71
C LEU A 254 3.96 -3.65 -0.55
N THR A 255 3.01 -2.88 -0.03
CA THR A 255 3.21 -1.97 1.10
C THR A 255 3.70 -2.71 2.35
N LEU A 256 3.06 -3.83 2.69
CA LEU A 256 3.47 -4.65 3.84
C LEU A 256 4.87 -5.27 3.64
N ARG A 257 5.21 -5.65 2.39
CA ARG A 257 6.58 -6.12 2.07
C ARG A 257 7.59 -4.98 2.22
N GLY A 258 7.22 -3.76 1.83
CA GLY A 258 8.04 -2.57 2.04
C GLY A 258 8.31 -2.30 3.51
N LEU A 259 7.29 -2.44 4.36
CA LEU A 259 7.44 -2.33 5.80
C LEU A 259 8.39 -3.40 6.37
N LEU A 260 8.28 -4.63 5.89
CA LEU A 260 9.17 -5.71 6.30
C LEU A 260 10.63 -5.44 5.93
N ILE A 261 10.86 -4.92 4.71
CA ILE A 261 12.20 -4.53 4.25
C ILE A 261 12.74 -3.36 5.08
N LEU A 262 11.90 -2.34 5.33
CA LEU A 262 12.26 -1.19 6.18
C LEU A 262 12.72 -1.67 7.57
N HIS A 263 11.94 -2.53 8.22
CA HIS A 263 12.27 -3.09 9.53
C HIS A 263 13.60 -3.85 9.49
N ALA A 264 13.79 -4.75 8.53
CA ALA A 264 14.99 -5.55 8.41
C ALA A 264 16.26 -4.70 8.16
N GLU A 265 16.19 -3.70 7.27
CA GLU A 265 17.33 -2.82 6.96
C GLU A 265 17.64 -1.87 8.14
N THR A 266 16.62 -1.39 8.88
CA THR A 266 16.81 -0.54 10.07
C THR A 266 17.46 -1.32 11.20
N THR A 267 16.98 -2.51 11.51
CA THR A 267 17.54 -3.39 12.53
C THR A 267 18.99 -3.78 12.22
N ALA A 268 19.28 -4.12 10.95
CA ALA A 268 20.64 -4.42 10.52
C ALA A 268 21.61 -3.22 10.63
N ARG A 269 21.12 -1.99 10.48
CA ARG A 269 21.94 -0.76 10.69
C ARG A 269 22.20 -0.52 12.17
N ALA A 270 21.22 -0.73 13.04
CA ALA A 270 21.37 -0.55 14.49
C ALA A 270 22.32 -1.58 15.14
N ALA A 271 22.50 -2.74 14.51
CA ALA A 271 23.39 -3.82 14.98
C ALA A 271 24.87 -3.65 14.57
N ARG A 272 25.19 -2.64 13.74
CA ARG A 272 26.57 -2.30 13.28
C ARG A 272 27.18 -1.19 14.10
#